data_a28c1f5bd6809570148eb4f3869cd488
#
_entry.id   a28c1f5bd6809570148eb4f3869cd488
#
_cell.length_a   1.000
_cell.length_b   1.000
_cell.length_c   1.000
_cell.angle_alpha   90.00
_cell.angle_beta   90.00
_cell.angle_gamma   90.00
#
_symmetry.space_group_name_H-M   'P 1'
#
loop_
_entity.id
_entity.type
_entity.pdbx_description
1 polymer ?
#
loop_
_entity_poly.entity_id
_entity_poly.type
_entity_poly.pdbx_seq_one_letter_code
_entity_poly.pdbx_strand_id
1 'polypeptide(L)'
;MIRVLVVLPFYGGSLPVGRFCVEALRDNGCLVDVFEAPAFYPAFQALKGLKVRQDRLDFLENSYLRVVGEAVLAQADRFQPDLILALAQAPLGIPTLKRLKSAGIPTAMWFVEDYRLFTYWRVFAPHYDIFAVIQKEPFLEELAKAGVRGAFYLPLAAQPSLHRPLELTTTEKRSFGADLSFMGAGYPNRRLAFRRLTAYNFKIWGTEWEGEAALAGCLQMEGRRISPEETVRIFNAAKINLNLHSGTRREEAVTHGDFVNPRTFEIAACGAFQLVDRRTLMPELFADGELAVFDSLEELTDKIEHALAHPEERAAMAGRARERVLREHTYAHRMRVLLEFAAALPGWPRPRTDSGLAAELANLPGDLRNGLAELLQSLELPPATDFETLIAALRSRSGVLSPLECALLFLDEWRKQYRV
;
A
#
# COMPACT_ATOMS: atom_id res chain seq x y z
N MET A 1 -1.78 10.13 -21.15
CA MET A 1 -1.75 9.91 -19.67
C MET A 1 -1.92 8.42 -19.44
N ILE A 2 -1.08 7.78 -18.59
CA ILE A 2 -1.14 6.35 -18.26
C ILE A 2 -2.35 6.10 -17.35
N ARG A 3 -3.13 5.06 -17.64
CA ARG A 3 -4.33 4.67 -16.89
C ARG A 3 -4.02 3.41 -16.07
N VAL A 4 -4.15 3.50 -14.76
CA VAL A 4 -3.89 2.37 -13.86
C VAL A 4 -5.15 2.04 -13.06
N LEU A 5 -5.62 0.79 -13.17
CA LEU A 5 -6.65 0.27 -12.28
C LEU A 5 -5.98 -0.43 -11.10
N VAL A 6 -6.18 0.08 -9.89
CA VAL A 6 -5.65 -0.54 -8.66
C VAL A 6 -6.72 -1.44 -8.05
N VAL A 7 -6.42 -2.73 -7.92
CA VAL A 7 -7.27 -3.70 -7.24
C VAL A 7 -6.82 -3.86 -5.81
N LEU A 8 -7.59 -3.32 -4.89
CA LEU A 8 -7.28 -3.39 -3.45
C LEU A 8 -7.51 -4.79 -2.89
N PRO A 9 -6.79 -5.20 -1.83
CA PRO A 9 -7.14 -6.41 -1.08
C PRO A 9 -8.45 -6.23 -0.32
N PHE A 10 -9.11 -7.32 0.04
CA PHE A 10 -10.34 -7.27 0.84
C PHE A 10 -10.12 -6.61 2.21
N TYR A 11 -8.99 -6.90 2.86
CA TYR A 11 -8.64 -6.47 4.23
C TYR A 11 -7.13 -6.60 4.46
N GLY A 12 -6.70 -6.38 5.70
CA GLY A 12 -5.35 -6.73 6.15
C GLY A 12 -4.34 -5.60 6.08
N GLY A 13 -3.08 -5.97 6.25
CA GLY A 13 -1.95 -5.04 6.29
C GLY A 13 -1.61 -4.44 4.92
N SER A 14 -1.94 -5.14 3.84
CA SER A 14 -1.70 -4.67 2.46
C SER A 14 -2.69 -3.58 2.01
N LEU A 15 -3.85 -3.44 2.68
CA LEU A 15 -4.87 -2.46 2.30
C LEU A 15 -4.38 -1.00 2.40
N PRO A 16 -3.74 -0.55 3.51
CA PRO A 16 -3.14 0.79 3.55
C PRO A 16 -2.08 0.99 2.46
N VAL A 17 -1.24 -0.02 2.20
CA VAL A 17 -0.23 0.01 1.13
C VAL A 17 -0.89 0.26 -0.22
N GLY A 18 -2.00 -0.43 -0.52
CA GLY A 18 -2.78 -0.22 -1.74
C GLY A 18 -3.30 1.22 -1.86
N ARG A 19 -3.81 1.80 -0.78
CA ARG A 19 -4.23 3.20 -0.75
C ARG A 19 -3.09 4.17 -1.04
N PHE A 20 -1.92 3.93 -0.45
CA PHE A 20 -0.73 4.74 -0.72
C PHE A 20 -0.25 4.61 -2.17
N CYS A 21 -0.37 3.42 -2.78
CA CYS A 21 -0.09 3.24 -4.21
C CYS A 21 -1.03 4.07 -5.09
N VAL A 22 -2.31 4.17 -4.74
CA VAL A 22 -3.29 5.01 -5.48
C VAL A 22 -2.86 6.49 -5.47
N GLU A 23 -2.54 7.03 -4.30
CA GLU A 23 -2.05 8.41 -4.17
C GLU A 23 -0.75 8.60 -4.96
N ALA A 24 0.21 7.71 -4.75
CA ALA A 24 1.51 7.76 -5.40
C ALA A 24 1.46 7.65 -6.93
N LEU A 25 0.53 6.88 -7.50
CA LEU A 25 0.32 6.82 -8.94
C LEU A 25 -0.26 8.14 -9.47
N ARG A 26 -1.17 8.77 -8.73
CA ARG A 26 -1.69 10.12 -9.07
C ARG A 26 -0.58 11.16 -9.02
N ASP A 27 0.27 11.13 -7.99
CA ASP A 27 1.44 12.01 -7.87
C ASP A 27 2.44 11.83 -9.03
N ASN A 28 2.49 10.63 -9.62
CA ASN A 28 3.27 10.33 -10.84
C ASN A 28 2.52 10.65 -12.14
N GLY A 29 1.40 11.38 -12.08
CA GLY A 29 0.66 11.83 -13.26
C GLY A 29 -0.18 10.76 -13.96
N CYS A 30 -0.51 9.66 -13.27
CA CYS A 30 -1.39 8.63 -13.79
C CYS A 30 -2.87 8.98 -13.55
N LEU A 31 -3.72 8.59 -14.49
CA LEU A 31 -5.17 8.50 -14.24
C LEU A 31 -5.43 7.18 -13.51
N VAL A 32 -5.99 7.26 -12.31
CA VAL A 32 -6.15 6.08 -11.44
C VAL A 32 -7.61 5.84 -11.11
N ASP A 33 -8.11 4.66 -11.48
CA ASP A 33 -9.36 4.11 -10.96
C ASP A 33 -9.07 3.03 -9.93
N VAL A 34 -10.01 2.77 -9.01
CA VAL A 34 -9.79 1.87 -7.88
C VAL A 34 -10.94 0.86 -7.81
N PHE A 35 -10.59 -0.43 -7.84
CA PHE A 35 -11.54 -1.47 -7.49
C PHE A 35 -11.58 -1.64 -5.97
N GLU A 36 -12.70 -1.21 -5.37
CA GLU A 36 -12.96 -1.21 -3.93
C GLU A 36 -13.33 -2.60 -3.42
N ALA A 37 -12.39 -3.56 -3.48
CA ALA A 37 -12.63 -4.90 -2.98
C ALA A 37 -13.09 -4.96 -1.50
N PRO A 38 -12.66 -4.05 -0.59
CA PRO A 38 -13.21 -4.01 0.77
C PRO A 38 -14.73 -3.94 0.84
N ALA A 39 -15.41 -3.34 -0.13
CA ALA A 39 -16.88 -3.28 -0.19
C ALA A 39 -17.53 -4.67 -0.36
N PHE A 40 -16.81 -5.63 -0.90
CA PHE A 40 -17.26 -7.01 -1.10
C PHE A 40 -16.96 -7.92 0.11
N TYR A 41 -16.09 -7.50 1.01
CA TYR A 41 -15.60 -8.33 2.12
C TYR A 41 -16.68 -8.76 3.12
N PRO A 42 -17.66 -7.92 3.52
CA PRO A 42 -18.72 -8.33 4.43
C PRO A 42 -19.53 -9.53 3.93
N ALA A 43 -19.85 -9.57 2.63
CA ALA A 43 -20.54 -10.71 2.03
C ALA A 43 -19.67 -11.98 2.02
N PHE A 44 -18.37 -11.84 1.73
CA PHE A 44 -17.41 -12.94 1.81
C PHE A 44 -17.29 -13.50 3.23
N GLN A 45 -17.25 -12.65 4.25
CA GLN A 45 -17.26 -13.07 5.64
C GLN A 45 -18.56 -13.77 6.05
N ALA A 46 -19.70 -13.28 5.56
CA ALA A 46 -21.00 -13.92 5.81
C ALA A 46 -21.05 -15.36 5.26
N LEU A 47 -20.46 -15.59 4.07
CA LEU A 47 -20.33 -16.95 3.51
C LEU A 47 -19.45 -17.83 4.42
N LYS A 48 -18.32 -17.34 4.89
CA LYS A 48 -17.43 -18.07 5.80
C LYS A 48 -18.06 -18.42 7.14
N GLY A 49 -19.03 -17.64 7.58
CA GLY A 49 -19.78 -17.88 8.81
C GLY A 49 -20.85 -18.98 8.70
N LEU A 50 -21.11 -19.52 7.50
CA LEU A 50 -22.10 -20.57 7.30
C LEU A 50 -21.66 -21.89 7.93
N LYS A 51 -22.55 -22.51 8.69
CA LYS A 51 -22.33 -23.84 9.30
C LYS A 51 -22.69 -24.95 8.32
N VAL A 52 -21.90 -25.05 7.24
CA VAL A 52 -22.07 -26.06 6.17
C VAL A 52 -20.83 -26.94 6.06
N ARG A 53 -20.90 -28.02 5.27
CA ARG A 53 -19.74 -28.85 5.00
C ARG A 53 -18.67 -28.08 4.26
N GLN A 54 -17.40 -28.39 4.50
CA GLN A 54 -16.25 -27.68 3.95
C GLN A 54 -16.26 -27.65 2.41
N ASP A 55 -16.61 -28.74 1.75
CA ASP A 55 -16.73 -28.78 0.28
C ASP A 55 -17.76 -27.78 -0.28
N ARG A 56 -18.85 -27.54 0.47
CA ARG A 56 -19.87 -26.53 0.13
C ARG A 56 -19.39 -25.12 0.38
N LEU A 57 -18.66 -24.92 1.48
CA LEU A 57 -18.07 -23.64 1.81
C LEU A 57 -17.04 -23.25 0.75
N ASP A 58 -16.13 -24.15 0.40
CA ASP A 58 -15.11 -23.94 -0.65
C ASP A 58 -15.77 -23.59 -2.00
N PHE A 59 -16.85 -24.28 -2.35
CA PHE A 59 -17.60 -23.98 -3.57
C PHE A 59 -18.20 -22.57 -3.54
N LEU A 60 -18.81 -22.16 -2.42
CA LEU A 60 -19.41 -20.83 -2.26
C LEU A 60 -18.34 -19.74 -2.31
N GLU A 61 -17.24 -19.91 -1.58
CA GLU A 61 -16.13 -18.95 -1.57
C GLU A 61 -15.53 -18.77 -2.99
N ASN A 62 -15.25 -19.87 -3.69
CA ASN A 62 -14.73 -19.84 -5.06
C ASN A 62 -15.73 -19.23 -6.05
N SER A 63 -17.04 -19.48 -5.86
CA SER A 63 -18.08 -18.89 -6.71
C SER A 63 -18.18 -17.38 -6.49
N TYR A 64 -18.11 -16.94 -5.24
CA TYR A 64 -18.10 -15.52 -4.89
C TYR A 64 -16.87 -14.80 -5.44
N LEU A 65 -15.69 -15.38 -5.28
CA LEU A 65 -14.45 -14.81 -5.83
C LEU A 65 -14.51 -14.70 -7.36
N ARG A 66 -15.20 -15.61 -8.06
CA ARG A 66 -15.47 -15.46 -9.50
C ARG A 66 -16.36 -14.27 -9.81
N VAL A 67 -17.43 -14.04 -9.02
CA VAL A 67 -18.29 -12.85 -9.18
C VAL A 67 -17.48 -11.56 -8.98
N VAL A 68 -16.65 -11.51 -7.96
CA VAL A 68 -15.75 -10.36 -7.74
C VAL A 68 -14.78 -10.17 -8.91
N GLY A 69 -14.24 -11.25 -9.45
CA GLY A 69 -13.37 -11.23 -10.64
C GLY A 69 -14.09 -10.68 -11.87
N GLU A 70 -15.36 -11.05 -12.11
CA GLU A 70 -16.18 -10.47 -13.19
C GLU A 70 -16.43 -8.97 -12.99
N ALA A 71 -16.62 -8.51 -11.74
CA ALA A 71 -16.76 -7.09 -11.44
C ALA A 71 -15.47 -6.31 -11.75
N VAL A 72 -14.28 -6.89 -11.49
CA VAL A 72 -13.00 -6.28 -11.89
C VAL A 72 -12.90 -6.19 -13.41
N LEU A 73 -13.28 -7.23 -14.15
CA LEU A 73 -13.26 -7.23 -15.62
C LEU A 73 -14.21 -6.16 -16.19
N ALA A 74 -15.42 -6.06 -15.66
CA ALA A 74 -16.38 -5.02 -16.08
C ALA A 74 -15.85 -3.59 -15.81
N GLN A 75 -15.16 -3.37 -14.68
CA GLN A 75 -14.51 -2.09 -14.42
C GLN A 75 -13.32 -1.85 -15.36
N ALA A 76 -12.53 -2.87 -15.65
CA ALA A 76 -11.43 -2.79 -16.61
C ALA A 76 -11.94 -2.48 -18.03
N ASP A 77 -13.04 -3.12 -18.46
CA ASP A 77 -13.67 -2.85 -19.75
C ASP A 77 -14.17 -1.40 -19.85
N ARG A 78 -14.72 -0.84 -18.78
CA ARG A 78 -15.14 0.56 -18.74
C ARG A 78 -13.96 1.52 -18.71
N PHE A 79 -12.99 1.27 -17.84
CA PHE A 79 -11.88 2.18 -17.58
C PHE A 79 -10.79 2.09 -18.63
N GLN A 80 -10.65 0.95 -19.34
CA GLN A 80 -9.60 0.70 -20.33
C GLN A 80 -8.18 0.98 -19.80
N PRO A 81 -7.75 0.29 -18.72
CA PRO A 81 -6.44 0.56 -18.10
C PRO A 81 -5.29 0.13 -19.02
N ASP A 82 -4.17 0.84 -18.92
CA ASP A 82 -2.89 0.45 -19.49
C ASP A 82 -2.19 -0.60 -18.59
N LEU A 83 -2.51 -0.58 -17.29
CA LEU A 83 -1.97 -1.50 -16.28
C LEU A 83 -3.00 -1.77 -15.19
N ILE A 84 -3.10 -3.01 -14.74
CA ILE A 84 -3.80 -3.35 -13.50
C ILE A 84 -2.76 -3.66 -12.43
N LEU A 85 -2.79 -2.89 -11.33
CA LEU A 85 -1.96 -3.13 -10.16
C LEU A 85 -2.78 -3.84 -9.08
N ALA A 86 -2.38 -5.05 -8.72
CA ALA A 86 -2.91 -5.79 -7.58
C ALA A 86 -1.94 -5.74 -6.40
N LEU A 87 -2.45 -5.61 -5.19
CA LEU A 87 -1.66 -5.82 -3.96
C LEU A 87 -1.81 -7.26 -3.48
N ALA A 88 -0.90 -7.69 -2.62
CA ALA A 88 -1.02 -8.95 -1.92
C ALA A 88 -2.44 -9.15 -1.35
N GLN A 89 -3.02 -10.33 -1.53
CA GLN A 89 -4.39 -10.68 -1.14
C GLN A 89 -5.52 -9.97 -1.92
N ALA A 90 -5.22 -9.30 -3.04
CA ALA A 90 -6.27 -8.80 -3.93
C ALA A 90 -7.07 -9.98 -4.53
N PRO A 91 -8.40 -9.85 -4.67
CA PRO A 91 -9.27 -10.95 -5.08
C PRO A 91 -9.24 -11.21 -6.60
N LEU A 92 -8.04 -11.37 -7.17
CA LEU A 92 -7.84 -11.70 -8.58
C LEU A 92 -7.55 -13.20 -8.76
N GLY A 93 -8.56 -13.95 -9.18
CA GLY A 93 -8.41 -15.37 -9.51
C GLY A 93 -7.71 -15.59 -10.85
N ILE A 94 -7.16 -16.81 -11.03
CA ILE A 94 -6.49 -17.20 -12.27
C ILE A 94 -7.37 -17.03 -13.53
N PRO A 95 -8.68 -17.36 -13.50
CA PRO A 95 -9.54 -17.13 -14.68
C PRO A 95 -9.60 -15.64 -15.07
N THR A 96 -9.68 -14.74 -14.09
CA THR A 96 -9.69 -13.28 -14.32
C THR A 96 -8.37 -12.84 -14.93
N LEU A 97 -7.22 -13.25 -14.34
CA LEU A 97 -5.88 -12.94 -14.88
C LEU A 97 -5.69 -13.43 -16.33
N LYS A 98 -6.15 -14.63 -16.64
CA LYS A 98 -6.09 -15.17 -18.02
C LYS A 98 -6.92 -14.34 -19.00
N ARG A 99 -8.11 -13.87 -18.61
CA ARG A 99 -8.96 -13.01 -19.45
C ARG A 99 -8.33 -11.65 -19.67
N LEU A 100 -7.78 -11.02 -18.61
CA LEU A 100 -7.03 -9.76 -18.73
C LEU A 100 -5.87 -9.90 -19.70
N LYS A 101 -5.09 -10.96 -19.58
CA LYS A 101 -3.98 -11.27 -20.51
C LYS A 101 -4.46 -11.45 -21.93
N SER A 102 -5.56 -12.18 -22.16
CA SER A 102 -6.16 -12.36 -23.49
C SER A 102 -6.68 -11.04 -24.08
N ALA A 103 -7.13 -10.11 -23.22
CA ALA A 103 -7.53 -8.76 -23.61
C ALA A 103 -6.32 -7.82 -23.83
N GLY A 104 -5.08 -8.32 -23.66
CA GLY A 104 -3.86 -7.53 -23.78
C GLY A 104 -3.70 -6.48 -22.68
N ILE A 105 -4.32 -6.65 -21.52
CA ILE A 105 -4.19 -5.75 -20.38
C ILE A 105 -3.09 -6.28 -19.45
N PRO A 106 -1.94 -5.61 -19.35
CA PRO A 106 -0.86 -6.00 -18.45
C PRO A 106 -1.29 -5.98 -16.99
N THR A 107 -0.78 -6.95 -16.23
CA THR A 107 -1.08 -7.09 -14.80
C THR A 107 0.20 -7.08 -13.98
N ALA A 108 0.20 -6.31 -12.91
CA ALA A 108 1.26 -6.26 -11.91
C ALA A 108 0.73 -6.70 -10.54
N MET A 109 1.51 -7.51 -9.83
CA MET A 109 1.32 -7.79 -8.41
C MET A 109 2.46 -7.17 -7.62
N TRP A 110 2.16 -6.40 -6.58
CA TRP A 110 3.14 -6.10 -5.54
C TRP A 110 2.90 -7.01 -4.34
N PHE A 111 3.73 -8.05 -4.25
CA PHE A 111 3.67 -9.04 -3.19
C PHE A 111 4.42 -8.53 -1.95
N VAL A 112 3.69 -7.89 -1.05
CA VAL A 112 4.21 -7.20 0.15
C VAL A 112 4.19 -8.08 1.40
N GLU A 113 4.29 -9.39 1.22
CA GLU A 113 4.26 -10.41 2.28
C GLU A 113 5.53 -11.25 2.28
N ASP A 114 5.85 -11.87 3.43
CA ASP A 114 6.93 -12.83 3.50
C ASP A 114 6.59 -14.10 2.69
N TYR A 115 7.37 -14.39 1.65
CA TYR A 115 7.11 -15.50 0.73
C TYR A 115 7.16 -16.87 1.39
N ARG A 116 7.83 -16.99 2.55
CA ARG A 116 7.94 -18.24 3.32
C ARG A 116 6.66 -18.52 4.10
N LEU A 117 6.01 -17.46 4.59
CA LEU A 117 4.77 -17.57 5.36
C LEU A 117 3.55 -17.62 4.44
N PHE A 118 3.57 -16.87 3.34
CA PHE A 118 2.46 -16.75 2.40
C PHE A 118 2.81 -17.39 1.06
N THR A 119 2.60 -18.69 0.95
CA THR A 119 3.07 -19.52 -0.17
C THR A 119 2.17 -19.49 -1.41
N TYR A 120 1.03 -18.81 -1.37
CA TYR A 120 0.09 -18.74 -2.49
C TYR A 120 0.68 -18.09 -3.77
N TRP A 121 1.78 -17.36 -3.64
CA TRP A 121 2.51 -16.81 -4.78
C TRP A 121 2.91 -17.90 -5.80
N ARG A 122 3.20 -19.13 -5.35
CA ARG A 122 3.57 -20.26 -6.24
C ARG A 122 2.50 -20.54 -7.28
N VAL A 123 1.24 -20.31 -6.93
CA VAL A 123 0.08 -20.55 -7.79
C VAL A 123 -0.23 -19.34 -8.66
N PHE A 124 -0.08 -18.13 -8.13
CA PHE A 124 -0.56 -16.91 -8.79
C PHE A 124 0.52 -16.17 -9.58
N ALA A 125 1.77 -16.12 -9.09
CA ALA A 125 2.84 -15.34 -9.69
C ALA A 125 3.07 -15.61 -11.19
N PRO A 126 3.00 -16.89 -11.70
CA PRO A 126 3.18 -17.17 -13.13
C PRO A 126 2.10 -16.56 -14.04
N HIS A 127 1.01 -16.05 -13.48
CA HIS A 127 -0.09 -15.45 -14.23
C HIS A 127 -0.03 -13.93 -14.34
N TYR A 128 0.89 -13.28 -13.60
CA TYR A 128 1.15 -11.85 -13.70
C TYR A 128 2.27 -11.53 -14.70
N ASP A 129 2.18 -10.40 -15.38
CA ASP A 129 3.24 -9.93 -16.28
C ASP A 129 4.38 -9.29 -15.47
N ILE A 130 4.06 -8.64 -14.37
CA ILE A 130 5.01 -8.02 -13.41
C ILE A 130 4.72 -8.58 -12.02
N PHE A 131 5.79 -8.99 -11.32
CA PHE A 131 5.69 -9.48 -9.94
C PHE A 131 6.74 -8.82 -9.05
N ALA A 132 6.39 -7.70 -8.43
CA ALA A 132 7.26 -6.96 -7.52
C ALA A 132 7.25 -7.60 -6.13
N VAL A 133 8.42 -7.73 -5.50
CA VAL A 133 8.60 -8.41 -4.22
C VAL A 133 9.45 -7.60 -3.24
N ILE A 134 9.24 -7.81 -1.94
CA ILE A 134 9.96 -7.10 -0.87
C ILE A 134 11.20 -7.87 -0.37
N GLN A 135 11.48 -9.01 -0.95
CA GLN A 135 12.60 -9.89 -0.60
C GLN A 135 13.41 -10.19 -1.85
N LYS A 136 14.71 -10.46 -1.69
CA LYS A 136 15.61 -10.82 -2.79
C LYS A 136 15.84 -12.33 -2.85
N GLU A 137 17.07 -12.74 -2.89
CA GLU A 137 17.42 -14.16 -2.96
C GLU A 137 17.18 -14.87 -1.60
N PRO A 138 16.70 -16.09 -1.60
CA PRO A 138 16.47 -16.97 -2.76
C PRO A 138 15.11 -16.80 -3.46
N PHE A 139 14.27 -15.82 -3.07
CA PHE A 139 12.90 -15.70 -3.57
C PHE A 139 12.85 -15.37 -5.08
N LEU A 140 13.71 -14.46 -5.54
CA LEU A 140 13.76 -14.12 -6.98
C LEU A 140 14.20 -15.32 -7.82
N GLU A 141 15.13 -16.16 -7.32
CA GLU A 141 15.49 -17.41 -7.98
C GLU A 141 14.30 -18.41 -8.03
N GLU A 142 13.54 -18.52 -6.92
CA GLU A 142 12.37 -19.40 -6.89
C GLU A 142 11.29 -18.94 -7.89
N LEU A 143 11.07 -17.62 -8.00
CA LEU A 143 10.17 -17.03 -9.00
C LEU A 143 10.63 -17.31 -10.43
N ALA A 144 11.93 -17.16 -10.69
CA ALA A 144 12.50 -17.48 -12.01
C ALA A 144 12.32 -18.98 -12.36
N LYS A 145 12.56 -19.89 -11.41
CA LYS A 145 12.31 -21.34 -11.55
C LYS A 145 10.83 -21.65 -11.79
N ALA A 146 9.92 -20.86 -11.23
CA ALA A 146 8.47 -20.95 -11.47
C ALA A 146 8.03 -20.33 -12.80
N GLY A 147 8.95 -19.79 -13.61
CA GLY A 147 8.67 -19.19 -14.90
C GLY A 147 8.20 -17.74 -14.87
N VAL A 148 8.34 -17.06 -13.74
CA VAL A 148 7.99 -15.64 -13.60
C VAL A 148 9.14 -14.78 -14.14
N ARG A 149 8.96 -14.21 -15.34
CA ARG A 149 10.02 -13.43 -16.02
C ARG A 149 10.06 -11.97 -15.59
N GLY A 150 8.93 -11.42 -15.14
CA GLY A 150 8.77 -10.03 -14.72
C GLY A 150 8.93 -9.82 -13.20
N ALA A 151 9.72 -10.67 -12.52
CA ALA A 151 9.96 -10.52 -11.08
C ALA A 151 11.09 -9.53 -10.80
N PHE A 152 10.89 -8.63 -9.82
CA PHE A 152 11.94 -7.71 -9.37
C PHE A 152 11.73 -7.28 -7.92
N TYR A 153 12.81 -6.84 -7.28
CA TYR A 153 12.80 -6.32 -5.92
C TYR A 153 12.23 -4.90 -5.87
N LEU A 154 11.21 -4.69 -5.05
CA LEU A 154 10.60 -3.39 -4.78
C LEU A 154 10.31 -3.29 -3.27
N PRO A 155 11.16 -2.61 -2.50
CA PRO A 155 10.98 -2.51 -1.05
C PRO A 155 9.77 -1.66 -0.68
N LEU A 156 9.28 -1.84 0.54
CA LEU A 156 8.22 -0.99 1.12
C LEU A 156 8.69 0.47 1.25
N ALA A 157 7.80 1.36 1.67
CA ALA A 157 8.03 2.80 1.64
C ALA A 157 7.21 3.55 2.70
N ALA A 158 7.32 4.87 2.73
CA ALA A 158 6.43 5.76 3.47
C ALA A 158 5.57 6.61 2.54
N GLN A 159 4.42 7.07 3.06
CA GLN A 159 3.55 8.06 2.41
C GLN A 159 3.71 9.41 3.13
N PRO A 160 4.42 10.39 2.55
CA PRO A 160 4.73 11.65 3.24
C PRO A 160 3.53 12.54 3.56
N SER A 161 2.42 12.41 2.83
CA SER A 161 1.16 13.12 3.12
C SER A 161 0.61 12.71 4.49
N LEU A 162 0.84 11.45 4.91
CA LEU A 162 0.42 10.89 6.19
C LEU A 162 1.58 10.81 7.19
N HIS A 163 2.68 10.12 6.81
CA HIS A 163 3.83 9.86 7.69
C HIS A 163 4.73 11.08 7.74
N ARG A 164 4.48 11.95 8.70
CA ARG A 164 5.17 13.23 8.86
C ARG A 164 5.26 13.66 10.32
N PRO A 165 6.15 14.58 10.67
CA PRO A 165 6.15 15.24 11.99
C PRO A 165 4.81 15.91 12.27
N LEU A 166 4.31 15.74 13.49
CA LEU A 166 3.07 16.35 13.99
C LEU A 166 3.32 17.17 15.25
N GLU A 167 2.69 18.33 15.32
CA GLU A 167 2.54 19.06 16.56
C GLU A 167 1.36 18.49 17.34
N LEU A 168 1.68 17.70 18.38
CA LEU A 168 0.67 17.05 19.20
C LEU A 168 0.16 17.99 20.30
N THR A 169 -1.14 17.97 20.52
CA THR A 169 -1.79 18.64 21.64
C THR A 169 -1.37 18.03 22.97
N THR A 170 -1.59 18.74 24.09
CA THR A 170 -1.31 18.22 25.43
C THR A 170 -2.07 16.93 25.72
N THR A 171 -3.31 16.81 25.23
CA THR A 171 -4.13 15.61 25.38
C THR A 171 -3.54 14.44 24.61
N GLU A 172 -3.12 14.63 23.36
CA GLU A 172 -2.48 13.59 22.54
C GLU A 172 -1.14 13.15 23.16
N LYS A 173 -0.32 14.09 23.64
CA LYS A 173 0.93 13.76 24.34
C LYS A 173 0.70 12.91 25.59
N ARG A 174 -0.39 13.14 26.34
CA ARG A 174 -0.75 12.28 27.49
C ARG A 174 -1.24 10.90 27.05
N SER A 175 -2.07 10.82 26.01
CA SER A 175 -2.65 9.57 25.52
C SER A 175 -1.60 8.67 24.86
N PHE A 176 -0.81 9.22 23.95
CA PHE A 176 0.13 8.46 23.13
C PHE A 176 1.58 8.49 23.62
N GLY A 177 1.96 9.47 24.46
CA GLY A 177 3.33 9.63 24.96
C GLY A 177 3.83 8.44 25.78
N ALA A 178 5.04 8.01 25.51
CA ALA A 178 5.73 6.92 26.19
C ALA A 178 7.25 7.09 26.07
N ASP A 179 8.01 6.44 26.97
CA ASP A 179 9.45 6.32 26.76
C ASP A 179 9.73 5.32 25.63
N LEU A 180 9.03 4.19 25.65
CA LEU A 180 9.05 3.20 24.60
C LEU A 180 7.67 2.99 24.02
N SER A 181 7.57 2.87 22.73
CA SER A 181 6.35 2.48 22.03
C SER A 181 6.57 1.27 21.13
N PHE A 182 5.53 0.47 20.96
CA PHE A 182 5.46 -0.52 19.90
C PHE A 182 4.07 -0.49 19.25
N MET A 183 4.02 -0.51 17.93
CA MET A 183 2.78 -0.57 17.17
C MET A 183 2.79 -1.75 16.18
N GLY A 184 1.99 -2.78 16.47
CA GLY A 184 1.88 -3.98 15.65
C GLY A 184 1.24 -5.17 16.36
N ALA A 185 1.06 -6.29 15.65
CA ALA A 185 0.49 -7.51 16.18
C ALA A 185 1.44 -8.25 17.14
N GLY A 186 0.85 -8.95 18.10
CA GLY A 186 1.53 -9.71 19.15
C GLY A 186 2.12 -11.05 18.69
N TYR A 187 2.99 -11.04 17.69
CA TYR A 187 3.69 -12.24 17.26
C TYR A 187 4.50 -12.89 18.39
N PRO A 188 4.74 -14.24 18.36
CA PRO A 188 5.42 -14.96 19.44
C PRO A 188 6.75 -14.35 19.85
N ASN A 189 7.60 -13.95 18.91
CA ASN A 189 8.89 -13.33 19.19
C ASN A 189 8.76 -11.99 19.92
N ARG A 190 7.77 -11.17 19.56
CA ARG A 190 7.49 -9.87 20.19
C ARG A 190 7.00 -10.03 21.62
N ARG A 191 6.11 -11.01 21.85
CA ARG A 191 5.64 -11.36 23.19
C ARG A 191 6.81 -11.76 24.10
N LEU A 192 7.74 -12.57 23.58
CA LEU A 192 8.94 -12.98 24.32
C LEU A 192 9.86 -11.78 24.62
N ALA A 193 10.19 -10.98 23.59
CA ALA A 193 11.13 -9.87 23.71
C ALA A 193 10.63 -8.80 24.71
N PHE A 194 9.36 -8.44 24.64
CA PHE A 194 8.84 -7.27 25.35
C PHE A 194 8.56 -7.51 26.84
N ARG A 195 8.53 -8.75 27.31
CA ARG A 195 8.44 -9.07 28.75
C ARG A 195 9.57 -8.44 29.57
N ARG A 196 10.74 -8.23 28.98
CA ARG A 196 11.89 -7.60 29.64
C ARG A 196 11.79 -6.08 29.74
N LEU A 197 10.82 -5.46 29.04
CA LEU A 197 10.70 -4.00 28.92
C LEU A 197 9.60 -3.40 29.82
N THR A 198 8.94 -4.21 30.64
CA THR A 198 7.83 -3.79 31.50
C THR A 198 8.21 -2.81 32.63
N ALA A 199 9.50 -2.67 32.91
CA ALA A 199 10.01 -1.70 33.87
C ALA A 199 10.05 -0.26 33.33
N TYR A 200 9.99 -0.10 32.01
CA TYR A 200 9.94 1.22 31.37
C TYR A 200 8.50 1.73 31.27
N ASN A 201 8.33 3.04 31.03
CA ASN A 201 7.06 3.60 30.56
C ASN A 201 6.84 3.12 29.11
N PHE A 202 6.43 1.87 28.97
CA PHE A 202 6.28 1.16 27.71
C PHE A 202 4.81 1.00 27.35
N LYS A 203 4.43 1.44 26.15
CA LYS A 203 3.08 1.31 25.60
C LYS A 203 3.07 0.48 24.34
N ILE A 204 2.12 -0.45 24.25
CA ILE A 204 1.92 -1.36 23.12
C ILE A 204 0.55 -1.10 22.50
N TRP A 205 0.51 -0.92 21.19
CA TRP A 205 -0.72 -0.79 20.41
C TRP A 205 -0.81 -1.89 19.34
N GLY A 206 -2.04 -2.34 19.06
CA GLY A 206 -2.32 -3.32 18.02
C GLY A 206 -2.93 -4.60 18.56
N THR A 207 -3.20 -5.55 17.69
CA THR A 207 -3.97 -6.77 17.93
C THR A 207 -3.09 -7.96 18.32
N GLU A 208 -3.74 -9.09 18.65
CA GLU A 208 -3.06 -10.38 18.91
C GLU A 208 -2.15 -10.39 20.16
N TRP A 209 -2.52 -9.62 21.18
CA TRP A 209 -1.80 -9.60 22.48
C TRP A 209 -2.56 -10.37 23.57
N GLU A 210 -3.71 -10.95 23.28
CA GLU A 210 -4.55 -11.69 24.20
C GLU A 210 -3.77 -12.85 24.85
N GLY A 211 -3.99 -13.09 26.14
CA GLY A 211 -3.34 -14.15 26.90
C GLY A 211 -1.89 -13.85 27.34
N GLU A 212 -1.35 -12.65 27.04
CA GLU A 212 -0.02 -12.24 27.47
C GLU A 212 -0.10 -11.39 28.75
N ALA A 213 -0.31 -12.04 29.89
CA ALA A 213 -0.54 -11.38 31.18
C ALA A 213 0.60 -10.44 31.59
N ALA A 214 1.85 -10.79 31.27
CA ALA A 214 3.01 -9.95 31.61
C ALA A 214 2.99 -8.58 30.93
N LEU A 215 2.33 -8.45 29.78
CA LEU A 215 2.26 -7.21 29.00
C LEU A 215 0.90 -6.50 29.13
N ALA A 216 -0.03 -7.03 29.92
CA ALA A 216 -1.37 -6.47 30.05
C ALA A 216 -1.37 -5.00 30.47
N GLY A 217 -0.46 -4.60 31.39
CA GLY A 217 -0.30 -3.21 31.83
C GLY A 217 0.27 -2.26 30.77
N CYS A 218 0.93 -2.81 29.75
CA CYS A 218 1.49 -2.01 28.64
C CYS A 218 0.49 -1.85 27.49
N LEU A 219 -0.50 -2.75 27.35
CA LEU A 219 -1.44 -2.77 26.23
C LEU A 219 -2.39 -1.57 26.28
N GLN A 220 -2.50 -0.88 25.17
CA GLN A 220 -3.35 0.30 25.01
C GLN A 220 -4.59 -0.02 24.18
N MET A 221 -5.67 0.74 24.40
CA MET A 221 -6.91 0.67 23.61
C MET A 221 -7.45 -0.76 23.47
N GLU A 222 -7.33 -1.56 24.55
CA GLU A 222 -7.83 -2.95 24.62
C GLU A 222 -7.32 -3.86 23.48
N GLY A 223 -6.18 -3.55 22.89
CA GLY A 223 -5.61 -4.33 21.78
C GLY A 223 -6.36 -4.23 20.46
N ARG A 224 -7.17 -3.18 20.27
CA ARG A 224 -7.85 -2.97 19.00
C ARG A 224 -6.89 -2.60 17.87
N ARG A 225 -7.35 -2.76 16.64
CA ARG A 225 -6.64 -2.28 15.46
C ARG A 225 -6.52 -0.76 15.50
N ILE A 226 -5.33 -0.25 15.20
CA ILE A 226 -4.99 1.18 15.19
C ILE A 226 -5.13 1.73 13.76
N SER A 227 -5.70 2.94 13.63
CA SER A 227 -5.80 3.60 12.33
C SER A 227 -4.44 4.15 11.88
N PRO A 228 -4.24 4.41 10.58
CA PRO A 228 -3.02 5.05 10.08
C PRO A 228 -2.73 6.39 10.75
N GLU A 229 -3.74 7.21 10.99
CA GLU A 229 -3.62 8.53 11.64
C GLU A 229 -3.23 8.41 13.12
N GLU A 230 -3.80 7.44 13.83
CA GLU A 230 -3.41 7.14 15.22
C GLU A 230 -1.97 6.63 15.27
N THR A 231 -1.57 5.79 14.30
CA THR A 231 -0.20 5.28 14.18
C THR A 231 0.82 6.40 14.09
N VAL A 232 0.56 7.43 13.28
CA VAL A 232 1.44 8.60 13.16
C VAL A 232 1.52 9.39 14.46
N ARG A 233 0.40 9.52 15.20
CA ARG A 233 0.41 10.16 16.54
C ARG A 233 1.27 9.38 17.54
N ILE A 234 1.17 8.05 17.53
CA ILE A 234 2.00 7.18 18.39
C ILE A 234 3.48 7.39 18.08
N PHE A 235 3.87 7.36 16.80
CA PHE A 235 5.26 7.55 16.41
C PHE A 235 5.82 8.92 16.83
N ASN A 236 5.03 9.97 16.70
CA ASN A 236 5.42 11.33 17.08
C ASN A 236 5.42 11.57 18.59
N ALA A 237 4.67 10.78 19.38
CA ALA A 237 4.53 10.97 20.81
C ALA A 237 5.59 10.23 21.64
N ALA A 238 6.15 9.15 21.11
CA ALA A 238 7.09 8.29 21.82
C ALA A 238 8.54 8.80 21.71
N LYS A 239 9.34 8.64 22.77
CA LYS A 239 10.77 8.93 22.72
C LYS A 239 11.53 7.94 21.85
N ILE A 240 11.17 6.64 21.95
CA ILE A 240 11.78 5.54 21.21
C ILE A 240 10.65 4.66 20.65
N ASN A 241 10.63 4.47 19.36
CA ASN A 241 9.74 3.53 18.69
C ASN A 241 10.48 2.20 18.49
N LEU A 242 10.01 1.14 19.11
CA LEU A 242 10.53 -0.20 18.88
C LEU A 242 9.97 -0.75 17.58
N ASN A 243 10.85 -1.27 16.76
CA ASN A 243 10.49 -1.85 15.46
C ASN A 243 11.12 -3.25 15.35
N LEU A 244 10.44 -4.24 15.91
CA LEU A 244 10.84 -5.64 15.85
C LEU A 244 10.03 -6.37 14.78
N HIS A 245 10.70 -6.93 13.78
CA HIS A 245 10.06 -7.69 12.72
C HIS A 245 9.32 -8.91 13.28
N SER A 246 8.29 -9.36 12.57
CA SER A 246 7.48 -10.50 13.00
C SER A 246 8.25 -11.81 12.89
N GLY A 247 8.10 -12.66 13.90
CA GLY A 247 8.64 -14.01 13.92
C GLY A 247 7.65 -14.98 14.55
N THR A 248 7.50 -16.14 13.93
CA THR A 248 6.56 -17.18 14.34
C THR A 248 7.18 -18.19 15.33
N ARG A 249 8.50 -18.23 15.42
CA ARG A 249 9.22 -19.10 16.36
C ARG A 249 9.16 -18.55 17.78
N ARG A 250 8.82 -19.40 18.75
CA ARG A 250 8.64 -18.98 20.14
C ARG A 250 9.95 -18.84 20.91
N GLU A 251 11.01 -19.49 20.44
CA GLU A 251 12.32 -19.54 21.08
C GLU A 251 13.25 -18.42 20.62
N GLU A 252 12.90 -17.70 19.54
CA GLU A 252 13.75 -16.71 18.90
C GLU A 252 13.12 -15.31 19.04
N ALA A 253 13.64 -14.52 19.97
CA ALA A 253 13.10 -13.18 20.24
C ALA A 253 13.46 -12.17 19.14
N VAL A 254 14.70 -12.23 18.62
CA VAL A 254 15.16 -11.44 17.46
C VAL A 254 15.36 -12.37 16.29
N THR A 255 14.57 -12.21 15.25
CA THR A 255 14.59 -13.10 14.09
C THR A 255 15.56 -12.59 13.03
N HIS A 256 16.17 -13.51 12.28
CA HIS A 256 16.97 -13.18 11.12
C HIS A 256 16.12 -13.20 9.84
N GLY A 257 16.34 -12.25 8.94
CA GLY A 257 15.63 -12.16 7.66
C GLY A 257 16.17 -11.03 6.79
N ASP A 258 15.61 -10.91 5.61
CA ASP A 258 16.09 -9.99 4.59
C ASP A 258 15.19 -8.76 4.44
N PHE A 259 13.87 -8.90 4.42
CA PHE A 259 12.98 -7.77 4.16
C PHE A 259 12.92 -6.76 5.31
N VAL A 260 12.79 -5.50 4.92
CA VAL A 260 12.60 -4.37 5.83
C VAL A 260 11.10 -4.02 5.83
N ASN A 261 10.47 -4.05 7.01
CA ASN A 261 9.04 -3.81 7.15
C ASN A 261 8.65 -2.34 6.91
N PRO A 262 7.37 -2.02 6.64
CA PRO A 262 6.95 -0.65 6.36
C PRO A 262 7.18 0.31 7.52
N ARG A 263 7.15 -0.17 8.76
CA ARG A 263 7.38 0.65 9.97
C ARG A 263 8.72 1.36 9.96
N THR A 264 9.75 0.73 9.39
CA THR A 264 11.09 1.33 9.26
C THR A 264 11.03 2.65 8.49
N PHE A 265 10.29 2.69 7.39
CA PHE A 265 10.12 3.88 6.56
C PHE A 265 9.11 4.86 7.17
N GLU A 266 8.02 4.37 7.73
CA GLU A 266 6.94 5.18 8.29
C GLU A 266 7.40 5.97 9.52
N ILE A 267 8.11 5.32 10.46
CA ILE A 267 8.67 5.96 11.65
C ILE A 267 9.72 7.01 11.24
N ALA A 268 10.62 6.63 10.31
CA ALA A 268 11.63 7.55 9.80
C ALA A 268 11.01 8.77 9.11
N ALA A 269 9.98 8.60 8.28
CA ALA A 269 9.27 9.72 7.64
C ALA A 269 8.60 10.66 8.64
N CYS A 270 8.15 10.14 9.79
CA CYS A 270 7.65 10.96 10.90
C CYS A 270 8.74 11.76 11.61
N GLY A 271 10.03 11.58 11.26
CA GLY A 271 11.14 12.20 11.99
C GLY A 271 11.28 11.66 13.42
N ALA A 272 10.80 10.45 13.65
CA ALA A 272 10.79 9.80 14.94
C ALA A 272 11.95 8.79 15.04
N PHE A 273 12.53 8.70 16.23
CA PHE A 273 13.62 7.75 16.50
C PHE A 273 13.08 6.34 16.63
N GLN A 274 13.83 5.36 16.08
CA GLN A 274 13.50 3.94 16.20
C GLN A 274 14.70 3.08 16.56
N LEU A 275 14.44 2.02 17.31
CA LEU A 275 15.32 0.88 17.49
C LEU A 275 14.74 -0.28 16.67
N VAL A 276 15.49 -0.76 15.69
CA VAL A 276 15.02 -1.77 14.73
C VAL A 276 15.97 -2.96 14.72
N ASP A 277 15.42 -4.18 14.67
CA ASP A 277 16.22 -5.40 14.52
C ASP A 277 16.86 -5.48 13.12
N ARG A 278 18.10 -6.02 13.08
CA ARG A 278 18.89 -6.07 11.84
C ARG A 278 18.22 -6.91 10.77
N ARG A 279 18.25 -6.39 9.52
CA ARG A 279 17.85 -7.10 8.32
C ARG A 279 18.96 -7.03 7.27
N THR A 280 19.14 -8.09 6.51
CA THR A 280 20.25 -8.18 5.55
C THR A 280 20.13 -7.19 4.41
N LEU A 281 18.90 -6.76 4.04
CA LEU A 281 18.67 -5.74 3.01
C LEU A 281 18.70 -4.30 3.56
N MET A 282 18.82 -4.11 4.87
CA MET A 282 18.80 -2.76 5.47
C MET A 282 19.96 -1.87 5.00
N PRO A 283 21.20 -2.36 4.85
CA PRO A 283 22.32 -1.53 4.35
C PRO A 283 22.14 -1.03 2.92
N GLU A 284 21.29 -1.65 2.11
CA GLU A 284 20.95 -1.16 0.78
C GLU A 284 19.95 0.02 0.80
N LEU A 285 19.26 0.22 1.92
CA LEU A 285 18.18 1.19 2.06
C LEU A 285 18.56 2.37 2.96
N PHE A 286 19.40 2.12 3.95
CA PHE A 286 19.85 3.12 4.93
C PHE A 286 21.35 3.03 5.14
N ALA A 287 22.01 4.17 5.21
CA ALA A 287 23.42 4.26 5.55
C ALA A 287 23.66 4.13 7.05
N ASP A 288 24.91 3.86 7.43
CA ASP A 288 25.33 3.84 8.81
C ASP A 288 25.01 5.17 9.51
N GLY A 289 24.44 5.07 10.73
CA GLY A 289 24.03 6.21 11.53
C GLY A 289 22.69 6.85 11.12
N GLU A 290 21.94 6.27 10.17
CA GLU A 290 20.57 6.68 9.87
C GLU A 290 19.55 5.92 10.71
N LEU A 291 19.86 4.69 11.14
CA LEU A 291 19.01 3.89 12.02
C LEU A 291 19.81 3.31 13.20
N ALA A 292 19.19 3.18 14.36
CA ALA A 292 19.72 2.43 15.47
C ALA A 292 19.30 0.97 15.36
N VAL A 293 20.24 0.09 15.01
CA VAL A 293 20.00 -1.33 14.73
C VAL A 293 20.48 -2.18 15.87
N PHE A 294 19.76 -3.25 16.24
CA PHE A 294 20.17 -4.21 17.26
C PHE A 294 20.07 -5.67 16.74
N ASP A 295 20.92 -6.54 17.32
CA ASP A 295 21.02 -7.95 16.93
C ASP A 295 20.58 -8.90 18.07
N SER A 296 20.49 -8.40 19.31
CA SER A 296 20.09 -9.19 20.49
C SER A 296 19.21 -8.38 21.43
N LEU A 297 18.58 -9.05 22.40
CA LEU A 297 17.80 -8.37 23.45
C LEU A 297 18.67 -7.62 24.44
N GLU A 298 19.89 -8.10 24.67
CA GLU A 298 20.88 -7.45 25.52
C GLU A 298 21.29 -6.13 24.88
N GLU A 299 21.66 -6.13 23.60
CA GLU A 299 22.00 -4.94 22.85
C GLU A 299 20.81 -3.98 22.74
N LEU A 300 19.58 -4.48 22.59
CA LEU A 300 18.37 -3.65 22.61
C LEU A 300 18.27 -2.89 23.93
N THR A 301 18.49 -3.54 25.08
CA THR A 301 18.42 -2.91 26.40
C THR A 301 19.47 -1.81 26.55
N ASP A 302 20.72 -2.10 26.20
CA ASP A 302 21.82 -1.13 26.26
C ASP A 302 21.53 0.11 25.39
N LYS A 303 20.99 -0.12 24.18
CA LYS A 303 20.63 0.95 23.27
C LYS A 303 19.40 1.75 23.74
N ILE A 304 18.47 1.14 24.45
CA ILE A 304 17.36 1.87 25.08
C ILE A 304 17.90 2.83 26.13
N GLU A 305 18.75 2.34 27.06
CA GLU A 305 19.34 3.17 28.12
C GLU A 305 20.14 4.33 27.51
N HIS A 306 21.03 4.03 26.56
CA HIS A 306 21.79 5.05 25.86
C HIS A 306 20.89 6.09 25.19
N ALA A 307 19.91 5.62 24.40
CA ALA A 307 19.02 6.52 23.67
C ALA A 307 18.13 7.37 24.61
N LEU A 308 17.70 6.87 25.75
CA LEU A 308 16.94 7.66 26.73
C LEU A 308 17.80 8.77 27.34
N ALA A 309 19.10 8.51 27.57
CA ALA A 309 20.05 9.46 28.12
C ALA A 309 20.50 10.54 27.12
N HIS A 310 20.41 10.28 25.78
CA HIS A 310 20.97 11.12 24.73
C HIS A 310 19.90 11.62 23.73
N PRO A 311 19.01 12.54 24.12
CA PRO A 311 17.90 13.01 23.28
C PRO A 311 18.37 13.71 22.00
N GLU A 312 19.53 14.38 22.02
CA GLU A 312 20.05 15.09 20.84
C GLU A 312 20.55 14.10 19.78
N GLU A 313 21.20 13.00 20.18
CA GLU A 313 21.62 11.95 19.27
C GLU A 313 20.42 11.27 18.61
N ARG A 314 19.36 11.02 19.39
CA ARG A 314 18.09 10.51 18.85
C ARG A 314 17.52 11.44 17.78
N ALA A 315 17.45 12.72 18.06
CA ALA A 315 16.90 13.72 17.14
C ALA A 315 17.74 13.83 15.86
N ALA A 316 19.06 13.84 16.00
CA ALA A 316 19.98 13.89 14.84
C ALA A 316 19.85 12.66 13.95
N MET A 317 19.79 11.45 14.52
CA MET A 317 19.63 10.20 13.78
C MET A 317 18.26 10.14 13.08
N ALA A 318 17.18 10.48 13.78
CA ALA A 318 15.84 10.54 13.22
C ALA A 318 15.75 11.56 12.07
N GLY A 319 16.44 12.69 12.16
CA GLY A 319 16.54 13.69 11.09
C GLY A 319 17.17 13.09 9.82
N ARG A 320 18.33 12.42 9.95
CA ARG A 320 19.00 11.76 8.82
C ARG A 320 18.15 10.67 8.19
N ALA A 321 17.51 9.82 9.01
CA ALA A 321 16.61 8.78 8.52
C ALA A 321 15.43 9.37 7.72
N ARG A 322 14.85 10.48 8.21
CA ARG A 322 13.77 11.17 7.52
C ARG A 322 14.22 11.73 6.17
N GLU A 323 15.36 12.39 6.10
CA GLU A 323 15.92 12.91 4.85
C GLU A 323 16.11 11.79 3.83
N ARG A 324 16.69 10.65 4.25
CA ARG A 324 16.86 9.46 3.42
C ARG A 324 15.52 8.99 2.85
N VAL A 325 14.51 8.80 3.71
CA VAL A 325 13.21 8.28 3.29
C VAL A 325 12.51 9.22 2.32
N LEU A 326 12.50 10.52 2.60
CA LEU A 326 11.86 11.48 1.71
C LEU A 326 12.53 11.58 0.34
N ARG A 327 13.86 11.41 0.27
CA ARG A 327 14.62 11.45 -0.95
C ARG A 327 14.47 10.18 -1.80
N GLU A 328 14.36 8.99 -1.19
CA GLU A 328 14.52 7.72 -1.91
C GLU A 328 13.44 6.66 -1.63
N HIS A 329 12.68 6.77 -0.53
CA HIS A 329 11.86 5.68 -0.03
C HIS A 329 10.39 6.08 0.22
N THR A 330 9.80 6.85 -0.71
CA THR A 330 8.36 7.14 -0.70
C THR A 330 7.60 6.19 -1.64
N TYR A 331 6.28 6.05 -1.45
CA TYR A 331 5.45 5.29 -2.38
C TYR A 331 5.48 5.90 -3.80
N ALA A 332 5.66 7.22 -3.95
CA ALA A 332 5.84 7.85 -5.26
C ALA A 332 7.09 7.31 -5.98
N HIS A 333 8.21 7.13 -5.26
CA HIS A 333 9.41 6.49 -5.82
C HIS A 333 9.15 5.03 -6.25
N ARG A 334 8.41 4.26 -5.44
CA ARG A 334 8.08 2.86 -5.77
C ARG A 334 7.21 2.74 -7.00
N MET A 335 6.18 3.59 -7.09
CA MET A 335 5.30 3.57 -8.26
C MET A 335 6.01 4.03 -9.53
N ARG A 336 6.95 4.97 -9.44
CA ARG A 336 7.80 5.35 -10.57
C ARG A 336 8.62 4.16 -11.08
N VAL A 337 9.30 3.44 -10.19
CA VAL A 337 10.08 2.24 -10.55
C VAL A 337 9.17 1.16 -11.16
N LEU A 338 7.97 0.95 -10.62
CA LEU A 338 7.00 0.02 -11.18
C LEU A 338 6.59 0.42 -12.61
N LEU A 339 6.32 1.70 -12.84
CA LEU A 339 5.93 2.23 -14.16
C LEU A 339 7.09 2.14 -15.16
N GLU A 340 8.31 2.42 -14.74
CA GLU A 340 9.52 2.24 -15.55
C GLU A 340 9.70 0.78 -15.96
N PHE A 341 9.46 -0.15 -15.05
CA PHE A 341 9.49 -1.58 -15.35
C PHE A 341 8.36 -1.98 -16.32
N ALA A 342 7.15 -1.42 -16.14
CA ALA A 342 6.02 -1.63 -17.04
C ALA A 342 6.31 -1.08 -18.45
N ALA A 343 7.06 0.03 -18.56
CA ALA A 343 7.44 0.63 -19.84
C ALA A 343 8.31 -0.29 -20.71
N ALA A 344 8.95 -1.29 -20.12
CA ALA A 344 9.71 -2.30 -20.85
C ALA A 344 8.84 -3.43 -21.42
N LEU A 345 7.55 -3.50 -21.08
CA LEU A 345 6.64 -4.49 -21.61
C LEU A 345 6.31 -4.22 -23.10
N PRO A 346 6.25 -5.27 -23.95
CA PRO A 346 5.88 -5.10 -25.34
C PRO A 346 4.49 -4.47 -25.50
N GLY A 347 4.41 -3.40 -26.32
CA GLY A 347 3.13 -2.74 -26.64
C GLY A 347 2.57 -1.88 -25.49
N TRP A 348 3.36 -1.52 -24.49
CA TRP A 348 2.96 -0.62 -23.42
C TRP A 348 3.45 0.84 -23.67
N PRO A 349 2.65 1.88 -23.35
CA PRO A 349 1.22 1.82 -23.00
C PRO A 349 0.38 1.34 -24.18
N ARG A 350 -0.80 0.77 -23.91
CA ARG A 350 -1.67 0.19 -24.97
C ARG A 350 -2.00 1.25 -26.01
N PRO A 351 -1.85 0.92 -27.33
CA PRO A 351 -2.31 1.81 -28.36
C PRO A 351 -3.82 2.02 -28.20
N ARG A 352 -4.23 3.27 -28.06
CA ARG A 352 -5.64 3.62 -28.11
C ARG A 352 -6.01 3.85 -29.56
N THR A 353 -7.04 3.19 -30.03
CA THR A 353 -7.72 3.66 -31.24
C THR A 353 -8.33 4.99 -30.86
N ASP A 354 -7.73 6.08 -31.35
CA ASP A 354 -8.25 7.41 -31.24
C ASP A 354 -9.58 7.54 -32.01
N SER A 355 -10.64 6.85 -31.55
CA SER A 355 -11.99 7.36 -31.70
C SER A 355 -12.19 8.43 -30.63
N GLY A 356 -11.16 9.27 -30.47
CA GLY A 356 -11.15 10.26 -29.44
C GLY A 356 -12.23 11.32 -29.67
N LEU A 357 -12.51 12.02 -28.60
CA LEU A 357 -13.41 13.19 -28.57
C LEU A 357 -13.27 14.07 -29.80
N ALA A 358 -12.09 14.18 -30.40
CA ALA A 358 -11.84 14.94 -31.64
C ALA A 358 -12.65 14.43 -32.85
N ALA A 359 -12.87 13.13 -33.02
CA ALA A 359 -13.69 12.62 -34.13
C ALA A 359 -15.19 12.79 -33.86
N GLU A 360 -15.62 12.63 -32.59
CA GLU A 360 -16.99 12.93 -32.18
C GLU A 360 -17.27 14.43 -32.18
N LEU A 361 -16.29 15.27 -31.85
CA LEU A 361 -16.34 16.72 -31.87
C LEU A 361 -16.48 17.32 -33.28
N ALA A 362 -16.01 16.62 -34.31
CA ALA A 362 -16.16 17.10 -35.68
C ALA A 362 -17.63 17.28 -36.10
N ASN A 363 -18.54 16.57 -35.46
CA ASN A 363 -19.98 16.59 -35.71
C ASN A 363 -20.78 17.52 -34.79
N LEU A 364 -20.13 18.22 -33.83
CA LEU A 364 -20.80 19.12 -32.90
C LEU A 364 -21.02 20.52 -33.54
N PRO A 365 -22.07 21.27 -33.11
CA PRO A 365 -22.23 22.67 -33.41
C PRO A 365 -20.97 23.49 -33.06
N GLY A 366 -20.69 24.54 -33.88
CA GLY A 366 -19.43 25.27 -33.79
C GLY A 366 -19.14 25.91 -32.43
N ASP A 367 -20.18 26.40 -31.76
CA ASP A 367 -20.15 27.02 -30.43
C ASP A 367 -19.76 25.99 -29.33
N LEU A 368 -20.33 24.80 -29.38
CA LEU A 368 -19.96 23.71 -28.45
C LEU A 368 -18.53 23.20 -28.69
N ARG A 369 -18.12 23.12 -29.96
CA ARG A 369 -16.76 22.74 -30.33
C ARG A 369 -15.72 23.73 -29.79
N ASN A 370 -15.99 25.02 -29.95
CA ASN A 370 -15.13 26.10 -29.48
C ASN A 370 -15.06 26.10 -27.93
N GLY A 371 -16.21 26.02 -27.27
CA GLY A 371 -16.27 25.97 -25.81
C GLY A 371 -15.53 24.75 -25.21
N LEU A 372 -15.58 23.61 -25.91
CA LEU A 372 -14.86 22.42 -25.46
C LEU A 372 -13.34 22.54 -25.72
N ALA A 373 -12.92 23.16 -26.82
CA ALA A 373 -11.52 23.45 -27.10
C ALA A 373 -10.91 24.40 -26.06
N GLU A 374 -11.63 25.47 -25.70
CA GLU A 374 -11.25 26.39 -24.63
C GLU A 374 -11.16 25.69 -23.26
N LEU A 375 -12.10 24.81 -22.98
CA LEU A 375 -12.09 24.02 -21.74
C LEU A 375 -10.88 23.10 -21.68
N LEU A 376 -10.57 22.35 -22.73
CA LEU A 376 -9.38 21.49 -22.81
C LEU A 376 -8.10 22.30 -22.61
N GLN A 377 -8.01 23.50 -23.25
CA GLN A 377 -6.87 24.38 -23.07
C GLN A 377 -6.75 24.88 -21.61
N SER A 378 -7.89 25.25 -20.98
CA SER A 378 -7.90 25.70 -19.58
C SER A 378 -7.50 24.63 -18.57
N LEU A 379 -7.66 23.36 -18.94
CA LEU A 379 -7.29 22.18 -18.16
C LEU A 379 -5.91 21.63 -18.54
N GLU A 380 -5.20 22.30 -19.46
CA GLU A 380 -3.90 21.87 -20.01
C GLU A 380 -3.95 20.45 -20.62
N LEU A 381 -5.11 20.07 -21.18
CA LEU A 381 -5.34 18.78 -21.81
C LEU A 381 -5.17 18.86 -23.34
N PRO A 382 -4.57 17.83 -23.97
CA PRO A 382 -4.44 17.78 -25.42
C PRO A 382 -5.80 17.63 -26.10
N PRO A 383 -5.95 18.12 -27.38
CA PRO A 383 -7.20 18.02 -28.14
C PRO A 383 -7.72 16.59 -28.35
N ALA A 384 -6.83 15.59 -28.31
CA ALA A 384 -7.14 14.15 -28.42
C ALA A 384 -7.53 13.50 -27.08
N THR A 385 -7.83 14.29 -26.05
CA THR A 385 -8.23 13.78 -24.73
C THR A 385 -9.54 13.01 -24.84
N ASP A 386 -9.59 11.82 -24.21
CA ASP A 386 -10.83 11.05 -24.08
C ASP A 386 -11.80 11.66 -23.05
N PHE A 387 -13.09 11.29 -23.14
CA PHE A 387 -14.13 11.83 -22.27
C PHE A 387 -13.86 11.55 -20.78
N GLU A 388 -13.39 10.35 -20.43
CA GLU A 388 -13.08 9.95 -19.06
C GLU A 388 -11.94 10.77 -18.46
N THR A 389 -10.89 11.04 -19.23
CA THR A 389 -9.77 11.92 -18.82
C THR A 389 -10.23 13.35 -18.59
N LEU A 390 -11.09 13.87 -19.47
CA LEU A 390 -11.70 15.19 -19.31
C LEU A 390 -12.53 15.28 -18.02
N ILE A 391 -13.39 14.29 -17.77
CA ILE A 391 -14.22 14.23 -16.55
C ILE A 391 -13.36 14.13 -15.29
N ALA A 392 -12.29 13.33 -15.31
CA ALA A 392 -11.36 13.23 -14.17
C ALA A 392 -10.68 14.57 -13.86
N ALA A 393 -10.23 15.28 -14.88
CA ALA A 393 -9.65 16.62 -14.73
C ALA A 393 -10.66 17.64 -14.18
N LEU A 394 -11.90 17.61 -14.67
CA LEU A 394 -12.98 18.46 -14.16
C LEU A 394 -13.28 18.19 -12.68
N ARG A 395 -13.29 16.93 -12.26
CA ARG A 395 -13.54 16.54 -10.86
C ARG A 395 -12.41 16.92 -9.92
N SER A 396 -11.18 17.04 -10.41
CA SER A 396 -10.02 17.46 -9.62
C SER A 396 -9.89 18.98 -9.46
N ARG A 397 -10.63 19.74 -10.25
CA ARG A 397 -10.61 21.21 -10.24
C ARG A 397 -11.40 21.78 -9.06
N SER A 398 -10.84 22.80 -8.42
CA SER A 398 -11.55 23.60 -7.41
C SER A 398 -12.07 24.88 -8.06
N GLY A 399 -13.26 25.33 -7.67
CA GLY A 399 -13.88 26.57 -8.14
C GLY A 399 -15.34 26.42 -8.54
N VAL A 400 -15.90 27.49 -9.15
CA VAL A 400 -17.28 27.49 -9.68
C VAL A 400 -17.28 26.87 -11.07
N LEU A 401 -18.16 25.90 -11.28
CA LEU A 401 -18.30 25.20 -12.55
C LEU A 401 -19.09 26.07 -13.56
N SER A 402 -18.65 26.10 -14.80
CA SER A 402 -19.38 26.68 -15.91
C SER A 402 -20.58 25.80 -16.33
N PRO A 403 -21.56 26.33 -17.12
CA PRO A 403 -22.65 25.50 -17.63
C PRO A 403 -22.18 24.31 -18.47
N LEU A 404 -21.12 24.44 -19.23
CA LEU A 404 -20.54 23.34 -20.03
C LEU A 404 -19.93 22.26 -19.11
N GLU A 405 -19.17 22.64 -18.08
CA GLU A 405 -18.59 21.72 -17.11
C GLU A 405 -19.69 20.97 -16.33
N CYS A 406 -20.75 21.67 -15.93
CA CYS A 406 -21.91 21.04 -15.30
C CYS A 406 -22.59 20.04 -16.23
N ALA A 407 -22.77 20.37 -17.50
CA ALA A 407 -23.39 19.50 -18.49
C ALA A 407 -22.53 18.21 -18.72
N LEU A 408 -21.21 18.35 -18.81
CA LEU A 408 -20.30 17.21 -18.97
C LEU A 408 -20.31 16.29 -17.76
N LEU A 409 -20.28 16.84 -16.55
CA LEU A 409 -20.38 16.05 -15.31
C LEU A 409 -21.74 15.37 -15.19
N PHE A 410 -22.83 16.05 -15.59
CA PHE A 410 -24.17 15.45 -15.63
C PHE A 410 -24.24 14.29 -16.63
N LEU A 411 -23.66 14.44 -17.82
CA LEU A 411 -23.58 13.38 -18.83
C LEU A 411 -22.79 12.18 -18.32
N ASP A 412 -21.71 12.38 -17.57
CA ASP A 412 -20.96 11.29 -16.95
C ASP A 412 -21.80 10.52 -15.93
N GLU A 413 -22.52 11.22 -15.04
CA GLU A 413 -23.42 10.58 -14.08
C GLU A 413 -24.60 9.88 -14.79
N TRP A 414 -25.17 10.50 -15.81
CA TRP A 414 -26.23 9.89 -16.62
C TRP A 414 -25.75 8.62 -17.32
N ARG A 415 -24.55 8.64 -17.96
CA ARG A 415 -23.93 7.44 -18.57
C ARG A 415 -23.76 6.31 -17.56
N LYS A 416 -23.36 6.61 -16.31
CA LYS A 416 -23.20 5.60 -15.25
C LYS A 416 -24.52 4.97 -14.85
N GLN A 417 -25.58 5.76 -14.78
CA GLN A 417 -26.89 5.32 -14.33
C GLN A 417 -27.61 4.42 -15.36
N TYR A 418 -27.37 4.65 -16.66
CA TYR A 418 -28.09 3.98 -17.75
C TYR A 418 -27.24 3.02 -18.61
N ARG A 419 -25.98 2.81 -18.25
CA ARG A 419 -25.20 1.72 -18.82
C ARG A 419 -25.54 0.42 -18.07
N VAL A 420 -26.42 -0.40 -18.68
CA VAL A 420 -26.63 -1.80 -18.35
C VAL A 420 -25.54 -2.64 -18.97
#